data_4ff5f3b54ba19683cdf2d7eb82dd938f
#
_entry.id   4ff5f3b54ba19683cdf2d7eb82dd938f
#
_cell.length_a   1.000
_cell.length_b   1.000
_cell.length_c   1.000
_cell.angle_alpha   90.00
_cell.angle_beta   90.00
_cell.angle_gamma   90.00
#
_symmetry.space_group_name_H-M   'P 1'
#
loop_
_entity.id
_entity.type
_entity.pdbx_description
1 polymer ?
#
loop_
_entity_poly.entity_id
_entity_poly.type
_entity_poly.pdbx_seq_one_letter_code
_entity_poly.pdbx_strand_id
1 'polypeptide(L)'
;LENSKAAIARLGSGSQLMAYVNAKNQGWDTSKLQFEIVNTLDGGVTALTEGRADYFMWERFMTKPLVDKGIFRRLADCPTPWPCFVIAVREEVLAKQPETINRLLEIINAKTQNFKGIPNIVNLLATTYNQKTEDIEEWLSLTNWSQEKIDLDLLESIQKQLLELNIIDSKCDSIIWTSK
;
A
#
# COMPACT_ATOMS: atom_id res chain seq x y z
N LEU A 1 -13.28 16.88 -4.76
CA LEU A 1 -12.17 16.24 -5.52
C LEU A 1 -12.63 15.49 -6.79
N GLU A 2 -13.95 15.36 -7.03
CA GLU A 2 -14.49 14.55 -8.13
C GLU A 2 -13.91 14.88 -9.50
N ASN A 3 -13.71 16.16 -9.79
CA ASN A 3 -13.17 16.62 -11.09
C ASN A 3 -11.73 17.13 -10.98
N SER A 4 -11.02 16.70 -9.95
CA SER A 4 -9.65 17.12 -9.65
C SER A 4 -8.63 16.09 -10.12
N LYS A 5 -7.40 16.53 -10.39
CA LYS A 5 -6.30 15.69 -10.84
C LYS A 5 -5.54 15.11 -9.63
N ALA A 6 -5.43 13.79 -9.57
CA ALA A 6 -4.66 13.08 -8.55
C ALA A 6 -3.18 12.98 -8.93
N ALA A 7 -2.29 13.33 -8.02
CA ALA A 7 -0.89 12.91 -8.13
C ALA A 7 -0.79 11.43 -7.74
N ILE A 8 -0.11 10.65 -8.57
CA ILE A 8 0.13 9.21 -8.37
C ILE A 8 1.60 8.87 -8.63
N ALA A 9 2.11 7.81 -7.99
CA ALA A 9 3.50 7.40 -8.22
C ALA A 9 3.74 7.02 -9.70
N ARG A 10 2.94 6.11 -10.22
CA ARG A 10 2.97 5.64 -11.63
C ARG A 10 1.67 4.91 -11.97
N LEU A 11 1.47 4.62 -13.21
CA LEU A 11 0.37 3.74 -13.64
C LEU A 11 0.57 2.34 -13.05
N GLY A 12 -0.50 1.70 -12.59
CA GLY A 12 -0.49 0.42 -11.89
C GLY A 12 0.06 0.49 -10.46
N SER A 13 0.26 1.67 -9.89
CA SER A 13 0.70 1.82 -8.49
C SER A 13 -0.47 1.76 -7.50
N GLY A 14 -0.12 1.51 -6.23
CA GLY A 14 -1.10 1.58 -5.13
C GLY A 14 -1.80 2.94 -5.03
N SER A 15 -1.10 4.05 -5.31
CA SER A 15 -1.71 5.38 -5.29
C SER A 15 -2.76 5.58 -6.38
N GLN A 16 -2.55 5.04 -7.59
CA GLN A 16 -3.57 5.04 -8.63
C GLN A 16 -4.77 4.16 -8.23
N LEU A 17 -4.50 2.94 -7.77
CA LEU A 17 -5.53 2.01 -7.31
C LEU A 17 -6.41 2.65 -6.22
N MET A 18 -5.79 3.30 -5.23
CA MET A 18 -6.53 3.95 -4.16
C MET A 18 -7.35 5.17 -4.64
N ALA A 19 -6.91 5.86 -5.67
CA ALA A 19 -7.73 6.91 -6.31
C ALA A 19 -9.01 6.31 -6.93
N TYR A 20 -8.93 5.17 -7.60
CA TYR A 20 -10.11 4.44 -8.10
C TYR A 20 -11.01 3.95 -6.96
N VAL A 21 -10.43 3.37 -5.91
CA VAL A 21 -11.18 2.92 -4.73
C VAL A 21 -11.92 4.08 -4.08
N ASN A 22 -11.24 5.20 -3.87
CA ASN A 22 -11.86 6.40 -3.32
C ASN A 22 -13.00 6.92 -4.21
N ALA A 23 -12.80 7.01 -5.51
CA ALA A 23 -13.83 7.45 -6.44
C ALA A 23 -15.06 6.55 -6.38
N LYS A 24 -14.87 5.23 -6.37
CA LYS A 24 -15.96 4.25 -6.22
C LYS A 24 -16.71 4.45 -4.89
N ASN A 25 -15.99 4.62 -3.78
CA ASN A 25 -16.59 4.84 -2.45
C ASN A 25 -17.39 6.13 -2.37
N GLN A 26 -17.00 7.15 -3.14
CA GLN A 26 -17.69 8.44 -3.21
C GLN A 26 -18.80 8.48 -4.27
N GLY A 27 -18.96 7.42 -5.07
CA GLY A 27 -19.92 7.39 -6.18
C GLY A 27 -19.51 8.24 -7.38
N TRP A 28 -18.24 8.56 -7.54
CA TRP A 28 -17.74 9.33 -8.68
C TRP A 28 -17.56 8.46 -9.93
N ASP A 29 -17.65 9.08 -11.09
CA ASP A 29 -17.38 8.44 -12.37
C ASP A 29 -15.86 8.17 -12.51
N THR A 30 -15.45 6.92 -12.36
CA THR A 30 -14.05 6.50 -12.42
C THR A 30 -13.40 6.73 -13.78
N SER A 31 -14.21 6.82 -14.87
CA SER A 31 -13.70 7.09 -16.22
C SER A 31 -13.20 8.53 -16.40
N LYS A 32 -13.57 9.44 -15.49
CA LYS A 32 -13.18 10.86 -15.51
C LYS A 32 -11.98 11.18 -14.65
N LEU A 33 -11.41 10.20 -13.96
CA LEU A 33 -10.23 10.41 -13.13
C LEU A 33 -9.05 10.87 -13.98
N GLN A 34 -8.39 11.92 -13.51
CA GLN A 34 -7.19 12.49 -14.14
C GLN A 34 -5.98 12.28 -13.23
N PHE A 35 -4.84 11.95 -13.83
CA PHE A 35 -3.63 11.63 -13.11
C PHE A 35 -2.44 12.48 -13.53
N GLU A 36 -1.63 12.88 -12.56
CA GLU A 36 -0.28 13.41 -12.72
C GLU A 36 0.71 12.37 -12.19
N ILE A 37 1.63 11.91 -13.02
CA ILE A 37 2.65 10.92 -12.63
C ILE A 37 3.82 11.65 -11.97
N VAL A 38 4.06 11.37 -10.70
CA VAL A 38 5.06 12.09 -9.89
C VAL A 38 6.25 11.23 -9.46
N ASN A 39 6.18 9.92 -9.62
CA ASN A 39 7.17 8.90 -9.31
C ASN A 39 7.56 8.80 -7.82
N THR A 40 7.79 9.91 -7.14
CA THR A 40 8.31 9.98 -5.77
C THR A 40 7.46 10.89 -4.89
N LEU A 41 7.71 10.83 -3.58
CA LEU A 41 7.09 11.75 -2.62
C LEU A 41 7.45 13.21 -2.92
N ASP A 42 8.72 13.49 -3.24
CA ASP A 42 9.19 14.85 -3.59
C ASP A 42 8.55 15.33 -4.90
N GLY A 43 8.36 14.42 -5.85
CA GLY A 43 7.60 14.72 -7.08
C GLY A 43 6.15 15.10 -6.78
N GLY A 44 5.52 14.45 -5.79
CA GLY A 44 4.19 14.81 -5.30
C GLY A 44 4.16 16.20 -4.66
N VAL A 45 5.15 16.54 -3.82
CA VAL A 45 5.30 17.89 -3.25
C VAL A 45 5.39 18.93 -4.36
N THR A 46 6.26 18.70 -5.33
CA THR A 46 6.48 19.62 -6.46
C THR A 46 5.19 19.79 -7.28
N ALA A 47 4.53 18.69 -7.64
CA ALA A 47 3.32 18.73 -8.46
C ALA A 47 2.17 19.51 -7.81
N LEU A 48 1.97 19.34 -6.49
CA LEU A 48 0.97 20.10 -5.75
C LEU A 48 1.35 21.58 -5.61
N THR A 49 2.61 21.86 -5.34
CA THR A 49 3.10 23.24 -5.19
C THR A 49 3.00 24.03 -6.50
N GLU A 50 3.26 23.38 -7.63
CA GLU A 50 3.16 23.97 -8.97
C GLU A 50 1.73 23.98 -9.55
N GLY A 51 0.75 23.40 -8.84
CA GLY A 51 -0.64 23.31 -9.31
C GLY A 51 -0.85 22.34 -10.48
N ARG A 52 0.07 21.38 -10.68
CA ARG A 52 -0.08 20.34 -11.71
C ARG A 52 -1.00 19.20 -11.27
N ALA A 53 -1.20 19.07 -9.97
CA ALA A 53 -2.17 18.17 -9.37
C ALA A 53 -2.87 18.87 -8.20
N ASP A 54 -4.08 18.39 -7.89
CA ASP A 54 -4.94 18.98 -6.86
C ASP A 54 -4.88 18.23 -5.54
N TYR A 55 -4.61 16.91 -5.59
CA TYR A 55 -4.47 16.07 -4.40
C TYR A 55 -3.48 14.94 -4.66
N PHE A 56 -2.98 14.35 -3.55
CA PHE A 56 -1.98 13.28 -3.57
C PHE A 56 -2.42 12.13 -2.70
N MET A 57 -2.47 10.93 -3.29
CA MET A 57 -2.75 9.68 -2.59
C MET A 57 -1.42 9.00 -2.26
N TRP A 58 -1.08 8.94 -0.98
CA TRP A 58 0.16 8.34 -0.51
C TRP A 58 -0.01 7.72 0.88
N GLU A 59 1.01 7.00 1.33
CA GLU A 59 0.98 6.40 2.65
C GLU A 59 0.97 7.50 3.74
N ARG A 60 0.09 7.32 4.73
CA ARG A 60 -0.26 8.34 5.72
C ARG A 60 0.96 8.78 6.55
N PHE A 61 1.71 7.82 7.09
CA PHE A 61 2.83 8.12 7.98
C PHE A 61 4.04 8.68 7.23
N MET A 62 4.22 8.35 5.96
CA MET A 62 5.26 8.95 5.12
C MET A 62 4.95 10.42 4.80
N THR A 63 3.68 10.80 4.68
CA THR A 63 3.27 12.19 4.42
C THR A 63 3.09 13.01 5.69
N LYS A 64 2.99 12.38 6.86
CA LYS A 64 2.78 13.06 8.15
C LYS A 64 3.80 14.16 8.44
N PRO A 65 5.14 13.97 8.23
CA PRO A 65 6.12 15.05 8.43
C PRO A 65 5.89 16.28 7.54
N LEU A 66 5.31 16.10 6.35
CA LEU A 66 4.98 17.21 5.45
C LEU A 66 3.74 17.97 5.94
N VAL A 67 2.78 17.26 6.51
CA VAL A 67 1.60 17.87 7.16
C VAL A 67 2.03 18.66 8.40
N ASP A 68 2.89 18.11 9.24
CA ASP A 68 3.41 18.77 10.45
C ASP A 68 4.19 20.04 10.14
N LYS A 69 4.88 20.09 9.00
CA LYS A 69 5.59 21.27 8.50
C LYS A 69 4.70 22.27 7.78
N GLY A 70 3.40 21.99 7.61
CA GLY A 70 2.46 22.83 6.89
C GLY A 70 2.65 22.84 5.37
N ILE A 71 3.45 21.92 4.83
CA ILE A 71 3.64 21.76 3.37
C ILE A 71 2.40 21.12 2.74
N PHE A 72 1.86 20.09 3.40
CA PHE A 72 0.62 19.43 3.01
C PHE A 72 -0.50 19.71 4.01
N ARG A 73 -1.73 19.63 3.53
CA ARG A 73 -2.93 19.57 4.34
C ARG A 73 -3.55 18.18 4.18
N ARG A 74 -3.68 17.44 5.27
CA ARG A 74 -4.43 16.18 5.26
C ARG A 74 -5.92 16.45 5.06
N LEU A 75 -6.54 15.74 4.12
CA LEU A 75 -7.97 15.85 3.82
C LEU A 75 -8.75 14.74 4.53
N ALA A 76 -8.41 13.49 4.25
CA ALA A 76 -9.03 12.29 4.80
C ALA A 76 -8.11 11.09 4.60
N ASP A 77 -8.50 9.95 5.17
CA ASP A 77 -7.91 8.65 4.85
C ASP A 77 -8.86 7.87 3.93
N CYS A 78 -8.27 7.12 3.01
CA CYS A 78 -8.96 6.12 2.20
C CYS A 78 -8.40 4.74 2.58
N PRO A 79 -9.03 4.01 3.51
CA PRO A 79 -8.55 2.69 3.91
C PRO A 79 -8.54 1.72 2.74
N THR A 80 -7.50 0.90 2.66
CA THR A 80 -7.42 -0.20 1.70
C THR A 80 -8.48 -1.25 2.03
N PRO A 81 -9.32 -1.69 1.09
CA PRO A 81 -10.38 -2.64 1.36
C PRO A 81 -9.90 -4.09 1.51
N TRP A 82 -8.60 -4.33 1.36
CA TRP A 82 -7.92 -5.64 1.49
C TRP A 82 -6.54 -5.49 2.12
N PRO A 83 -5.88 -6.58 2.54
CA PRO A 83 -4.48 -6.54 3.02
C PRO A 83 -3.54 -5.92 2.00
N CYS A 84 -2.66 -5.01 2.47
CA CYS A 84 -1.89 -4.13 1.59
C CYS A 84 -0.68 -4.77 0.93
N PHE A 85 -0.04 -5.75 1.59
CA PHE A 85 1.24 -6.29 1.15
C PHE A 85 1.21 -7.81 1.11
N VAL A 86 1.85 -8.36 0.08
CA VAL A 86 1.99 -9.80 -0.11
C VAL A 86 3.44 -10.13 -0.47
N ILE A 87 3.87 -11.35 -0.19
CA ILE A 87 5.12 -11.90 -0.70
C ILE A 87 4.78 -12.65 -1.98
N ALA A 88 5.28 -12.14 -3.10
CA ALA A 88 5.10 -12.77 -4.41
C ALA A 88 6.39 -13.46 -4.84
N VAL A 89 6.27 -14.70 -5.33
CA VAL A 89 7.39 -15.51 -5.82
C VAL A 89 7.07 -15.95 -7.24
N ARG A 90 8.06 -15.83 -8.15
CA ARG A 90 7.90 -16.36 -9.51
C ARG A 90 7.79 -17.88 -9.47
N GLU A 91 6.89 -18.44 -10.26
CA GLU A 91 6.59 -19.88 -10.29
C GLU A 91 7.84 -20.73 -10.57
N GLU A 92 8.68 -20.31 -11.49
CA GLU A 92 9.94 -20.99 -11.81
C GLU A 92 10.96 -21.01 -10.66
N VAL A 93 10.96 -19.97 -9.80
CA VAL A 93 11.81 -19.93 -8.61
C VAL A 93 11.25 -20.87 -7.55
N LEU A 94 9.95 -20.86 -7.36
CA LEU A 94 9.26 -21.76 -6.45
C LEU A 94 9.47 -23.22 -6.83
N ALA A 95 9.35 -23.58 -8.12
CA ALA A 95 9.56 -24.93 -8.62
C ALA A 95 11.00 -25.43 -8.42
N LYS A 96 11.99 -24.53 -8.56
CA LYS A 96 13.41 -24.88 -8.42
C LYS A 96 13.92 -24.91 -6.98
N GLN A 97 13.34 -24.07 -6.10
CA GLN A 97 13.87 -23.83 -4.77
C GLN A 97 12.75 -23.73 -3.69
N PRO A 98 11.82 -24.71 -3.62
CA PRO A 98 10.68 -24.61 -2.69
C PRO A 98 11.13 -24.56 -1.23
N GLU A 99 12.17 -25.31 -0.85
CA GLU A 99 12.70 -25.31 0.51
C GLU A 99 13.31 -23.97 0.92
N THR A 100 14.00 -23.29 -0.01
CA THR A 100 14.55 -21.96 0.23
C THR A 100 13.43 -20.94 0.48
N ILE A 101 12.35 -21.01 -0.29
CA ILE A 101 11.19 -20.13 -0.12
C ILE A 101 10.48 -20.41 1.21
N ASN A 102 10.28 -21.68 1.56
CA ASN A 102 9.71 -22.06 2.85
C ASN A 102 10.56 -21.51 4.01
N ARG A 103 11.87 -21.72 3.94
CA ARG A 103 12.79 -21.23 4.98
C ARG A 103 12.78 -19.70 5.11
N LEU A 104 12.69 -18.99 3.99
CA LEU A 104 12.58 -17.54 3.98
C LEU A 104 11.29 -17.07 4.68
N LEU A 105 10.16 -17.71 4.36
CA LEU A 105 8.86 -17.40 4.99
C LEU A 105 8.89 -17.67 6.50
N GLU A 106 9.47 -18.80 6.93
CA GLU A 106 9.63 -19.12 8.35
C GLU A 106 10.41 -18.02 9.09
N ILE A 107 11.54 -17.54 8.49
CA ILE A 107 12.35 -16.48 9.08
C ILE A 107 11.58 -15.16 9.17
N ILE A 108 10.88 -14.78 8.08
CA ILE A 108 10.07 -13.56 8.05
C ILE A 108 8.98 -13.64 9.11
N ASN A 109 8.24 -14.76 9.16
CA ASN A 109 7.15 -14.95 10.11
C ASN A 109 7.64 -14.93 11.56
N ALA A 110 8.74 -15.61 11.87
CA ALA A 110 9.33 -15.58 13.20
C ALA A 110 9.78 -14.18 13.63
N LYS A 111 10.29 -13.36 12.69
CA LYS A 111 10.70 -11.99 12.97
C LYS A 111 9.50 -11.05 13.14
N THR A 112 8.52 -11.14 12.25
CA THR A 112 7.34 -10.27 12.30
C THR A 112 6.43 -10.59 13.50
N GLN A 113 6.32 -11.84 13.89
CA GLN A 113 5.57 -12.25 15.08
C GLN A 113 6.08 -11.57 16.36
N ASN A 114 7.38 -11.39 16.48
CA ASN A 114 8.02 -10.81 17.65
C ASN A 114 8.42 -9.35 17.49
N PHE A 115 8.10 -8.74 16.33
CA PHE A 115 8.61 -7.41 15.95
C PHE A 115 8.26 -6.32 16.96
N LYS A 116 7.00 -6.26 17.39
CA LYS A 116 6.52 -5.26 18.35
C LYS A 116 7.12 -5.41 19.75
N GLY A 117 7.63 -6.62 20.09
CA GLY A 117 8.29 -6.92 21.36
C GLY A 117 9.79 -6.59 21.41
N ILE A 118 10.36 -6.11 20.32
CA ILE A 118 11.77 -5.71 20.29
C ILE A 118 11.99 -4.54 21.26
N PRO A 119 12.96 -4.65 22.20
CA PRO A 119 13.24 -3.55 23.13
C PRO A 119 13.52 -2.25 22.40
N ASN A 120 12.91 -1.16 22.87
CA ASN A 120 13.09 0.19 22.32
C ASN A 120 12.71 0.33 20.82
N ILE A 121 11.82 -0.52 20.28
CA ILE A 121 11.47 -0.54 18.86
C ILE A 121 10.93 0.82 18.38
N VAL A 122 10.14 1.52 19.20
CA VAL A 122 9.58 2.83 18.85
C VAL A 122 10.68 3.84 18.55
N ASN A 123 11.64 4.00 19.47
CA ASN A 123 12.75 4.94 19.26
C ASN A 123 13.68 4.52 18.12
N LEU A 124 13.91 3.21 17.96
CA LEU A 124 14.69 2.68 16.85
C LEU A 124 14.05 3.07 15.50
N LEU A 125 12.75 2.85 15.34
CA LEU A 125 12.04 3.21 14.13
C LEU A 125 11.94 4.72 13.94
N ALA A 126 11.62 5.47 15.00
CA ALA A 126 11.54 6.93 14.96
C ALA A 126 12.85 7.54 14.46
N THR A 127 13.99 7.06 14.97
CA THR A 127 15.32 7.51 14.53
C THR A 127 15.62 7.08 13.09
N THR A 128 15.34 5.81 12.75
CA THR A 128 15.65 5.25 11.43
C THR A 128 14.89 5.94 10.31
N TYR A 129 13.59 6.27 10.56
CA TYR A 129 12.71 6.86 9.56
C TYR A 129 12.49 8.36 9.73
N ASN A 130 13.19 8.99 10.67
CA ASN A 130 13.05 10.41 11.00
C ASN A 130 11.57 10.81 11.24
N GLN A 131 10.89 10.02 12.08
CA GLN A 131 9.49 10.17 12.46
C GLN A 131 9.40 10.52 13.96
N LYS A 132 8.27 11.07 14.38
CA LYS A 132 7.99 11.26 15.80
C LYS A 132 7.65 9.92 16.47
N THR A 133 8.00 9.78 17.74
CA THR A 133 7.70 8.57 18.51
C THR A 133 6.20 8.27 18.57
N GLU A 134 5.38 9.30 18.71
CA GLU A 134 3.92 9.18 18.75
C GLU A 134 3.35 8.63 17.43
N ASP A 135 3.91 9.05 16.29
CA ASP A 135 3.51 8.56 14.97
C ASP A 135 3.90 7.10 14.77
N ILE A 136 5.08 6.70 15.27
CA ILE A 136 5.53 5.30 15.26
C ILE A 136 4.67 4.42 16.18
N GLU A 137 4.31 4.90 17.37
CA GLU A 137 3.40 4.20 18.28
C GLU A 137 2.04 3.95 17.62
N GLU A 138 1.48 4.99 16.99
CA GLU A 138 0.22 4.86 16.23
C GLU A 138 0.37 3.87 15.07
N TRP A 139 1.42 3.97 14.27
CA TRP A 139 1.70 3.05 13.18
C TRP A 139 1.81 1.60 13.66
N LEU A 140 2.55 1.34 14.73
CA LEU A 140 2.70 0.02 15.33
C LEU A 140 1.36 -0.52 15.85
N SER A 141 0.50 0.34 16.41
CA SER A 141 -0.83 -0.06 16.90
C SER A 141 -1.74 -0.56 15.76
N LEU A 142 -1.64 0.07 14.59
CA LEU A 142 -2.46 -0.22 13.41
C LEU A 142 -1.88 -1.35 12.55
N THR A 143 -0.56 -1.59 12.62
CA THR A 143 0.12 -2.56 11.77
C THR A 143 0.04 -3.96 12.33
N ASN A 144 -0.37 -4.92 11.51
CA ASN A 144 -0.34 -6.33 11.83
C ASN A 144 0.31 -7.11 10.69
N TRP A 145 1.09 -8.13 11.04
CA TRP A 145 1.66 -9.07 10.08
C TRP A 145 0.91 -10.39 10.17
N SER A 146 0.28 -10.78 9.08
CA SER A 146 -0.35 -12.10 8.99
C SER A 146 0.71 -13.19 9.03
N GLN A 147 0.42 -14.25 9.77
CA GLN A 147 1.19 -15.49 9.80
C GLN A 147 0.48 -16.57 8.96
N GLU A 148 -0.64 -16.23 8.38
CA GLU A 148 -1.53 -17.14 7.67
C GLU A 148 -1.28 -17.09 6.16
N LYS A 149 -1.75 -18.13 5.48
CA LYS A 149 -1.82 -18.14 4.04
C LYS A 149 -2.92 -17.20 3.57
N ILE A 150 -2.76 -16.67 2.36
CA ILE A 150 -3.80 -15.85 1.76
C ILE A 150 -5.09 -16.67 1.61
N ASP A 151 -6.22 -16.08 1.96
CA ASP A 151 -7.54 -16.66 1.78
C ASP A 151 -7.94 -16.62 0.29
N LEU A 152 -8.43 -17.74 -0.23
CA LEU A 152 -8.88 -17.89 -1.62
C LEU A 152 -10.09 -17.02 -1.94
N ASP A 153 -11.06 -16.96 -1.04
CA ASP A 153 -12.28 -16.18 -1.21
C ASP A 153 -11.94 -14.68 -1.22
N LEU A 154 -11.01 -14.28 -0.36
CA LEU A 154 -10.47 -12.91 -0.34
C LEU A 154 -9.80 -12.59 -1.68
N LEU A 155 -8.95 -13.50 -2.19
CA LEU A 155 -8.26 -13.30 -3.46
C LEU A 155 -9.23 -13.18 -4.62
N GLU A 156 -10.27 -14.01 -4.66
CA GLU A 156 -11.31 -13.93 -5.68
C GLU A 156 -12.07 -12.60 -5.61
N SER A 157 -12.41 -12.16 -4.40
CA SER A 157 -13.04 -10.86 -4.16
C SER A 157 -12.18 -9.70 -4.65
N ILE A 158 -10.87 -9.74 -4.38
CA ILE A 158 -9.91 -8.73 -4.84
C ILE A 158 -9.86 -8.70 -6.37
N GLN A 159 -9.70 -9.85 -7.03
CA GLN A 159 -9.66 -9.92 -8.49
C GLN A 159 -10.95 -9.38 -9.12
N LYS A 160 -12.10 -9.68 -8.53
CA LYS A 160 -13.38 -9.13 -8.98
C LYS A 160 -13.42 -7.61 -8.90
N GLN A 161 -12.97 -7.03 -7.79
CA GLN A 161 -12.90 -5.58 -7.63
C GLN A 161 -11.93 -4.93 -8.62
N LEU A 162 -10.78 -5.55 -8.87
CA LEU A 162 -9.80 -5.05 -9.84
C LEU A 162 -10.32 -5.09 -11.28
N LEU A 163 -11.10 -6.12 -11.65
CA LEU A 163 -11.81 -6.19 -12.91
C LEU A 163 -12.86 -5.09 -13.05
N GLU A 164 -13.69 -4.89 -12.01
CA GLU A 164 -14.70 -3.84 -11.99
C GLU A 164 -14.11 -2.42 -12.15
N LEU A 165 -12.86 -2.24 -11.70
CA LEU A 165 -12.12 -0.99 -11.83
C LEU A 165 -11.29 -0.90 -13.12
N ASN A 166 -11.34 -1.91 -13.99
CA ASN A 166 -10.52 -2.02 -15.22
C ASN A 166 -9.00 -1.91 -14.94
N ILE A 167 -8.55 -2.44 -13.80
CA ILE A 167 -7.12 -2.49 -13.43
C ILE A 167 -6.46 -3.75 -13.98
N ILE A 168 -7.24 -4.82 -14.13
CA ILE A 168 -6.84 -6.07 -14.77
C ILE A 168 -7.86 -6.43 -15.84
N ASP A 169 -7.43 -7.13 -16.89
CA ASP A 169 -8.28 -7.54 -18.01
C ASP A 169 -8.92 -8.91 -17.81
N SER A 170 -8.34 -9.74 -16.94
CA SER A 170 -8.86 -11.08 -16.64
C SER A 170 -8.43 -11.52 -15.23
N LYS A 171 -9.17 -12.49 -14.67
CA LYS A 171 -8.75 -13.19 -13.46
C LYS A 171 -7.61 -14.15 -13.76
N CYS A 172 -6.76 -14.39 -12.77
CA CYS A 172 -5.73 -15.41 -12.81
C CYS A 172 -6.15 -16.61 -11.95
N ASP A 173 -6.13 -17.81 -12.55
CA ASP A 173 -6.64 -19.03 -11.90
C ASP A 173 -5.60 -19.72 -10.99
N SER A 174 -4.32 -19.33 -11.06
CA SER A 174 -3.20 -20.03 -10.39
C SER A 174 -2.24 -19.10 -9.65
N ILE A 175 -2.77 -18.24 -8.76
CA ILE A 175 -1.88 -17.31 -8.02
C ILE A 175 -1.34 -17.92 -6.72
N ILE A 176 -1.83 -19.09 -6.26
CA ILE A 176 -1.59 -19.52 -4.89
C ILE A 176 -0.63 -20.68 -4.80
N TRP A 177 0.47 -20.44 -4.11
CA TRP A 177 1.33 -21.47 -3.59
C TRP A 177 0.87 -21.89 -2.18
N THR A 178 0.57 -23.16 -2.02
CA THR A 178 0.36 -23.79 -0.71
C THR A 178 1.56 -24.68 -0.41
N SER A 179 2.41 -24.32 0.56
CA SER A 179 3.33 -25.30 1.12
C SER A 179 2.54 -26.50 1.61
N LYS A 180 2.92 -27.68 1.19
CA LYS A 180 2.39 -28.93 1.76
C LYS A 180 2.85 -29.07 3.20
#